data_d6fbd749575186528521baf8102326c8
#
_entry.id   d6fbd749575186528521baf8102326c8
#
_cell.length_a   1.000
_cell.length_b   1.000
_cell.length_c   1.000
_cell.angle_alpha   90.00
_cell.angle_beta   90.00
_cell.angle_gamma   90.00
#
_symmetry.space_group_name_H-M   'P 1'
#
loop_
_entity.id
_entity.type
_entity.pdbx_description
1 polymer ?
#
loop_
_entity_poly.entity_id
_entity_poly.type
_entity_poly.pdbx_seq_one_letter_code
_entity_poly.pdbx_strand_id
1 'polypeptide(L)'
;MDVTRRVVEAGSDEHVDAAWELKECIRHEEAVLKQRRGFFANAYRRATVHLLFAGVHGGEHGSETDDLIGFAAVRRDGYVLFLAVDPTHRGEGFGRKLMATVADEHDSVTCHARATNEAAIDFYEHIGFEIKRHIENYYEDGGAAYYLKLGGGGLTDRLSEFMRR
;
A
#
# COMPACT_ATOMS: atom_id res chain seq x y z
N MET A 1 2.88 -15.94 13.94
CA MET A 1 3.79 -14.85 13.59
C MET A 1 3.27 -13.56 14.22
N ASP A 2 4.12 -12.88 14.95
CA ASP A 2 3.75 -11.60 15.52
C ASP A 2 3.91 -10.50 14.49
N VAL A 3 2.88 -9.68 14.35
CA VAL A 3 2.88 -8.56 13.43
C VAL A 3 2.80 -7.27 14.21
N THR A 4 3.76 -6.38 14.00
CA THR A 4 3.78 -5.07 14.63
C THR A 4 3.36 -4.01 13.63
N ARG A 5 2.40 -3.18 14.02
CA ARG A 5 1.95 -2.05 13.22
C ARG A 5 2.65 -0.77 13.65
N ARG A 6 3.13 -0.01 12.68
CA ARG A 6 3.71 1.32 12.89
C ARG A 6 3.03 2.32 11.98
N VAL A 7 2.93 3.55 12.46
CA VAL A 7 2.41 4.67 11.68
C VAL A 7 3.45 5.77 11.68
N VAL A 8 3.82 6.24 10.50
CA VAL A 8 4.76 7.36 10.34
C VAL A 8 3.96 8.55 9.81
N GLU A 9 3.91 9.60 10.59
CA GLU A 9 3.19 10.82 10.21
C GLU A 9 3.89 11.55 9.08
N ALA A 10 3.14 12.33 8.32
CA ALA A 10 3.67 13.15 7.25
C ALA A 10 4.77 14.10 7.79
N GLY A 11 5.83 14.23 7.02
CA GLY A 11 6.98 15.04 7.39
C GLY A 11 8.18 14.24 7.90
N SER A 12 8.06 12.92 8.01
CA SER A 12 9.12 12.05 8.51
C SER A 12 9.65 11.09 7.45
N ASP A 13 10.92 10.77 7.54
CA ASP A 13 11.59 9.77 6.71
C ASP A 13 11.73 8.42 7.44
N GLU A 14 11.14 8.28 8.61
CA GLU A 14 11.27 7.05 9.40
C GLU A 14 10.82 5.84 8.57
N HIS A 15 11.64 4.80 8.52
CA HIS A 15 11.42 3.56 7.77
C HIS A 15 11.40 3.71 6.24
N VAL A 16 11.79 4.87 5.69
CA VAL A 16 11.77 5.09 4.24
C VAL A 16 12.69 4.10 3.50
N ASP A 17 13.83 3.75 4.08
CA ASP A 17 14.77 2.82 3.44
C ASP A 17 14.19 1.41 3.35
N ALA A 18 13.55 0.94 4.40
CA ALA A 18 12.91 -0.38 4.38
C ALA A 18 11.77 -0.43 3.36
N ALA A 19 10.97 0.64 3.30
CA ALA A 19 9.88 0.75 2.33
C ALA A 19 10.42 0.78 0.89
N TRP A 20 11.50 1.53 0.66
CA TRP A 20 12.15 1.58 -0.65
C TRP A 20 12.67 0.21 -1.07
N GLU A 21 13.33 -0.51 -0.18
CA GLU A 21 13.86 -1.85 -0.47
C GLU A 21 12.74 -2.83 -0.84
N LEU A 22 11.62 -2.78 -0.12
CA LEU A 22 10.47 -3.61 -0.44
C LEU A 22 9.89 -3.24 -1.80
N LYS A 23 9.72 -1.96 -2.06
CA LYS A 23 9.23 -1.46 -3.35
C LYS A 23 10.13 -1.92 -4.50
N GLU A 24 11.46 -1.85 -4.33
CA GLU A 24 12.42 -2.28 -5.35
C GLU A 24 12.39 -3.79 -5.57
N CYS A 25 12.19 -4.58 -4.52
CA CYS A 25 12.01 -6.03 -4.64
C CYS A 25 10.81 -6.34 -5.54
N ILE A 26 9.69 -5.66 -5.32
CA ILE A 26 8.48 -5.84 -6.12
C ILE A 26 8.72 -5.38 -7.56
N ARG A 27 9.42 -4.27 -7.78
CA ARG A 27 9.75 -3.79 -9.11
C ARG A 27 10.56 -4.82 -9.91
N HIS A 28 11.54 -5.42 -9.27
CA HIS A 28 12.38 -6.43 -9.93
C HIS A 28 11.61 -7.69 -10.30
N GLU A 29 10.72 -8.14 -9.42
CA GLU A 29 9.98 -9.38 -9.64
C GLU A 29 8.78 -9.22 -10.57
N GLU A 30 8.12 -8.07 -10.54
CA GLU A 30 6.80 -7.92 -11.18
C GLU A 30 6.74 -6.80 -12.23
N ALA A 31 7.81 -6.03 -12.41
CA ALA A 31 7.87 -4.91 -13.34
C ALA A 31 6.78 -3.84 -13.11
N VAL A 32 6.42 -3.64 -11.85
CA VAL A 32 5.50 -2.58 -11.39
C VAL A 32 6.19 -1.73 -10.34
N LEU A 33 5.54 -0.63 -9.91
CA LEU A 33 6.10 0.28 -8.90
C LEU A 33 7.47 0.82 -9.33
N LYS A 34 7.53 1.39 -10.53
CA LYS A 34 8.79 1.80 -11.18
C LYS A 34 9.30 3.18 -10.77
N GLN A 35 8.75 3.80 -9.75
CA GLN A 35 9.14 5.14 -9.33
C GLN A 35 10.60 5.19 -8.88
N ARG A 36 11.27 6.29 -9.21
CA ARG A 36 12.67 6.52 -8.84
C ARG A 36 12.78 6.91 -7.36
N ARG A 37 13.98 6.71 -6.81
CA ARG A 37 14.25 6.95 -5.37
C ARG A 37 13.83 8.35 -4.91
N GLY A 38 14.20 9.39 -5.66
CA GLY A 38 13.86 10.77 -5.27
C GLY A 38 12.37 11.01 -5.23
N PHE A 39 11.67 10.55 -6.26
CA PHE A 39 10.20 10.66 -6.30
C PHE A 39 9.57 9.90 -5.14
N PHE A 40 10.01 8.67 -4.90
CA PHE A 40 9.49 7.83 -3.83
C PHE A 40 9.69 8.48 -2.46
N ALA A 41 10.92 8.93 -2.18
CA ALA A 41 11.24 9.54 -0.88
C ALA A 41 10.43 10.82 -0.62
N ASN A 42 10.26 11.64 -1.65
CA ASN A 42 9.43 12.85 -1.53
C ASN A 42 7.97 12.53 -1.28
N ALA A 43 7.42 11.56 -2.01
CA ALA A 43 6.04 11.13 -1.81
C ALA A 43 5.84 10.52 -0.43
N TYR A 44 6.77 9.68 0.00
CA TYR A 44 6.75 9.06 1.32
C TYR A 44 6.69 10.12 2.42
N ARG A 45 7.55 11.13 2.34
CA ARG A 45 7.62 12.20 3.34
C ARG A 45 6.34 13.02 3.44
N ARG A 46 5.60 13.15 2.35
CA ARG A 46 4.34 13.91 2.31
C ARG A 46 3.12 13.09 2.74
N ALA A 47 3.30 11.81 2.95
CA ALA A 47 2.22 10.89 3.24
C ALA A 47 2.22 10.47 4.71
N THR A 48 1.08 10.02 5.17
CA THR A 48 1.00 9.18 6.36
C THR A 48 1.27 7.76 5.90
N VAL A 49 2.21 7.07 6.53
CA VAL A 49 2.60 5.73 6.11
C VAL A 49 2.25 4.73 7.20
N HIS A 50 1.47 3.72 6.82
CA HIS A 50 1.12 2.59 7.67
C HIS A 50 2.04 1.43 7.30
N LEU A 51 2.74 0.85 8.28
CA LEU A 51 3.68 -0.23 8.05
C LEU A 51 3.35 -1.43 8.93
N LEU A 52 3.57 -2.61 8.37
CA LEU A 52 3.44 -3.87 9.10
C LEU A 52 4.79 -4.58 9.08
N PHE A 53 5.29 -4.91 10.27
CA PHE A 53 6.55 -5.63 10.44
C PHE A 53 6.30 -7.01 11.02
N ALA A 54 7.02 -8.01 10.52
CA ALA A 54 7.06 -9.33 11.14
C ALA A 54 7.99 -9.27 12.33
N GLY A 55 7.49 -9.59 13.52
CA GLY A 55 8.31 -9.65 14.71
C GLY A 55 9.22 -10.87 14.69
N VAL A 56 10.47 -10.69 15.11
CA VAL A 56 11.38 -11.80 15.34
C VAL A 56 11.27 -12.19 16.80
N HIS A 57 10.85 -13.43 17.06
CA HIS A 57 10.77 -13.94 18.41
C HIS A 57 12.14 -13.89 19.08
N GLY A 58 12.22 -13.22 20.24
CA GLY A 58 13.44 -13.12 21.02
C GLY A 58 14.32 -11.91 20.71
N GLY A 59 13.91 -11.07 19.78
CA GLY A 59 14.60 -9.81 19.53
C GLY A 59 14.29 -8.83 20.65
N GLU A 60 15.27 -8.51 21.48
CA GLU A 60 15.10 -7.58 22.60
C GLU A 60 14.88 -6.15 22.13
N HIS A 61 15.11 -5.88 20.89
CA HIS A 61 14.98 -4.55 20.32
C HIS A 61 14.25 -4.65 19.02
N GLY A 62 13.00 -4.21 18.99
CA GLY A 62 12.23 -4.03 17.77
C GLY A 62 12.98 -3.06 16.87
N SER A 63 14.04 -3.49 16.30
CA SER A 63 14.92 -2.63 15.57
C SER A 63 15.19 -3.23 14.20
N GLU A 64 16.34 -3.11 13.76
CA GLU A 64 16.89 -3.35 12.45
C GLU A 64 16.66 -4.75 11.87
N THR A 65 16.15 -5.71 12.67
CA THR A 65 15.96 -7.08 12.24
C THR A 65 14.50 -7.43 11.93
N ASP A 66 13.56 -6.52 12.18
CA ASP A 66 12.16 -6.78 11.85
C ASP A 66 11.96 -6.61 10.35
N ASP A 67 11.43 -7.65 9.72
CA ASP A 67 11.16 -7.61 8.29
C ASP A 67 9.88 -6.84 8.01
N LEU A 68 9.96 -5.91 7.08
CA LEU A 68 8.78 -5.19 6.60
C LEU A 68 7.92 -6.13 5.76
N ILE A 69 6.71 -6.39 6.22
CA ILE A 69 5.71 -7.20 5.49
C ILE A 69 5.07 -6.39 4.39
N GLY A 70 4.73 -5.14 4.68
CA GLY A 70 4.06 -4.27 3.72
C GLY A 70 3.85 -2.87 4.27
N PHE A 71 3.47 -1.96 3.38
CA PHE A 71 3.16 -0.60 3.78
C PHE A 71 2.14 0.04 2.82
N ALA A 72 1.43 1.04 3.34
CA ALA A 72 0.56 1.91 2.55
C ALA A 72 0.93 3.36 2.85
N ALA A 73 1.25 4.12 1.82
CA ALA A 73 1.53 5.55 1.93
C ALA A 73 0.34 6.33 1.36
N VAL A 74 -0.28 7.18 2.17
CA VAL A 74 -1.56 7.81 1.87
C VAL A 74 -1.50 9.30 2.10
N ARG A 75 -1.98 10.07 1.11
CA ARG A 75 -2.12 11.51 1.24
C ARG A 75 -3.28 11.87 2.16
N ARG A 76 -3.28 13.10 2.62
CA ARG A 76 -4.33 13.63 3.49
C ARG A 76 -5.73 13.46 2.90
N ASP A 77 -5.87 13.54 1.58
CA ASP A 77 -7.15 13.43 0.88
C ASP A 77 -7.60 11.98 0.64
N GLY A 78 -6.87 11.01 1.16
CA GLY A 78 -7.21 9.60 0.99
C GLY A 78 -6.69 8.96 -0.29
N TYR A 79 -5.83 9.66 -1.01
CA TYR A 79 -5.19 9.08 -2.20
C TYR A 79 -4.03 8.19 -1.79
N VAL A 80 -4.08 6.93 -2.18
CA VAL A 80 -3.03 5.94 -1.88
C VAL A 80 -1.92 6.08 -2.91
N LEU A 81 -0.77 6.57 -2.47
CA LEU A 81 0.40 6.75 -3.30
C LEU A 81 1.09 5.42 -3.58
N PHE A 82 1.22 4.60 -2.54
CA PHE A 82 1.85 3.29 -2.65
C PHE A 82 1.14 2.32 -1.73
N LEU A 83 0.92 1.11 -2.23
CA LEU A 83 0.55 -0.05 -1.44
C LEU A 83 1.46 -1.19 -1.89
N ALA A 84 2.20 -1.74 -0.96
CA ALA A 84 3.13 -2.82 -1.25
C ALA A 84 3.07 -3.88 -0.17
N VAL A 85 3.01 -5.14 -0.58
CA VAL A 85 3.09 -6.29 0.32
C VAL A 85 4.19 -7.21 -0.19
N ASP A 86 5.08 -7.62 0.70
CA ASP A 86 6.16 -8.54 0.36
C ASP A 86 5.56 -9.77 -0.32
N PRO A 87 6.06 -10.15 -1.52
CA PRO A 87 5.52 -11.30 -2.24
C PRO A 87 5.47 -12.58 -1.42
N THR A 88 6.41 -12.79 -0.49
CA THR A 88 6.43 -13.98 0.36
C THR A 88 5.32 -13.99 1.42
N HIS A 89 4.68 -12.84 1.65
CA HIS A 89 3.61 -12.70 2.64
C HIS A 89 2.24 -12.46 2.00
N ARG A 90 2.12 -12.62 0.69
CA ARG A 90 0.84 -12.45 0.01
C ARG A 90 -0.11 -13.60 0.28
N GLY A 91 -1.41 -13.33 0.16
CA GLY A 91 -2.44 -14.31 0.45
C GLY A 91 -2.78 -14.44 1.92
N GLU A 92 -2.16 -13.67 2.79
CA GLU A 92 -2.38 -13.72 4.25
C GLU A 92 -3.24 -12.57 4.77
N GLY A 93 -3.74 -11.71 3.89
CA GLY A 93 -4.64 -10.63 4.26
C GLY A 93 -3.97 -9.32 4.69
N PHE A 94 -2.67 -9.16 4.52
CA PHE A 94 -1.96 -7.96 4.97
C PHE A 94 -2.33 -6.72 4.14
N GLY A 95 -2.46 -6.86 2.83
CA GLY A 95 -2.91 -5.76 1.98
C GLY A 95 -4.30 -5.28 2.37
N ARG A 96 -5.18 -6.20 2.69
CA ARG A 96 -6.53 -5.90 3.14
C ARG A 96 -6.51 -5.18 4.49
N LYS A 97 -5.65 -5.60 5.41
CA LYS A 97 -5.47 -4.93 6.70
C LYS A 97 -5.01 -3.48 6.53
N LEU A 98 -4.02 -3.27 5.68
CA LEU A 98 -3.52 -1.92 5.40
C LEU A 98 -4.62 -1.04 4.82
N MET A 99 -5.36 -1.54 3.85
CA MET A 99 -6.43 -0.76 3.21
C MET A 99 -7.62 -0.53 4.13
N ALA A 100 -7.93 -1.46 5.02
CA ALA A 100 -8.98 -1.26 6.01
C ALA A 100 -8.63 -0.12 6.97
N THR A 101 -7.36 -0.05 7.40
CA THR A 101 -6.88 1.05 8.25
C THR A 101 -7.00 2.40 7.51
N VAL A 102 -6.60 2.44 6.24
CA VAL A 102 -6.74 3.65 5.42
C VAL A 102 -8.20 4.07 5.29
N ALA A 103 -9.08 3.11 5.01
CA ALA A 103 -10.51 3.39 4.84
C ALA A 103 -11.16 3.92 6.12
N ASP A 104 -10.71 3.46 7.29
CA ASP A 104 -11.23 3.95 8.55
C ASP A 104 -10.87 5.41 8.83
N GLU A 105 -9.79 5.90 8.24
CA GLU A 105 -9.27 7.25 8.51
C GLU A 105 -9.65 8.27 7.44
N HIS A 106 -10.30 7.86 6.35
CA HIS A 106 -10.62 8.75 5.23
C HIS A 106 -12.03 8.53 4.73
N ASP A 107 -12.71 9.62 4.39
CA ASP A 107 -14.05 9.56 3.78
C ASP A 107 -14.01 9.06 2.35
N SER A 108 -12.90 9.26 1.67
CA SER A 108 -12.71 8.85 0.28
C SER A 108 -11.32 8.23 0.15
N VAL A 109 -11.24 7.08 -0.50
CA VAL A 109 -9.98 6.39 -0.77
C VAL A 109 -9.87 6.13 -2.26
N THR A 110 -8.80 6.62 -2.86
CA THR A 110 -8.57 6.51 -4.31
C THR A 110 -7.15 6.07 -4.59
N CYS A 111 -6.94 5.53 -5.76
CA CYS A 111 -5.59 5.15 -6.21
C CYS A 111 -5.55 5.00 -7.72
N HIS A 112 -4.34 4.85 -8.24
CA HIS A 112 -4.11 4.43 -9.62
C HIS A 112 -3.37 3.10 -9.60
N ALA A 113 -3.67 2.24 -10.56
CA ALA A 113 -2.94 0.99 -10.77
C ALA A 113 -2.63 0.85 -12.27
N ARG A 114 -1.45 0.30 -12.58
CA ARG A 114 -1.12 0.03 -13.98
C ARG A 114 -2.17 -0.91 -14.58
N ALA A 115 -2.61 -0.59 -15.78
CA ALA A 115 -3.61 -1.41 -16.47
C ALA A 115 -3.14 -2.85 -16.67
N THR A 116 -1.82 -3.07 -16.75
CA THR A 116 -1.23 -4.40 -16.89
C THR A 116 -1.05 -5.13 -15.55
N ASN A 117 -1.27 -4.45 -14.44
CA ASN A 117 -1.14 -5.07 -13.12
C ASN A 117 -2.46 -5.72 -12.69
N GLU A 118 -2.77 -6.84 -13.31
CA GLU A 118 -4.03 -7.56 -13.08
C GLU A 118 -4.21 -7.97 -11.63
N ALA A 119 -3.13 -8.39 -10.98
CA ALA A 119 -3.20 -8.81 -9.58
C ALA A 119 -3.63 -7.66 -8.65
N ALA A 120 -3.08 -6.46 -8.87
CA ALA A 120 -3.47 -5.30 -8.07
C ALA A 120 -4.91 -4.89 -8.34
N ILE A 121 -5.33 -4.87 -9.62
CA ILE A 121 -6.69 -4.50 -10.00
C ILE A 121 -7.69 -5.47 -9.38
N ASP A 122 -7.43 -6.78 -9.49
CA ASP A 122 -8.29 -7.80 -8.90
C ASP A 122 -8.38 -7.64 -7.38
N PHE A 123 -7.24 -7.35 -6.74
CA PHE A 123 -7.21 -7.09 -5.29
C PHE A 123 -8.10 -5.90 -4.92
N TYR A 124 -7.94 -4.77 -5.61
CA TYR A 124 -8.72 -3.58 -5.32
C TYR A 124 -10.22 -3.81 -5.56
N GLU A 125 -10.58 -4.45 -6.66
CA GLU A 125 -11.99 -4.75 -6.94
C GLU A 125 -12.58 -5.70 -5.90
N HIS A 126 -11.80 -6.68 -5.47
CA HIS A 126 -12.25 -7.65 -4.46
C HIS A 126 -12.58 -6.97 -3.13
N ILE A 127 -11.84 -5.95 -2.74
CA ILE A 127 -12.09 -5.24 -1.49
C ILE A 127 -13.08 -4.07 -1.63
N GLY A 128 -13.64 -3.88 -2.82
CA GLY A 128 -14.73 -2.93 -3.02
C GLY A 128 -14.42 -1.68 -3.82
N PHE A 129 -13.23 -1.58 -4.39
CA PHE A 129 -12.90 -0.46 -5.30
C PHE A 129 -13.59 -0.67 -6.64
N GLU A 130 -13.97 0.44 -7.25
CA GLU A 130 -14.55 0.48 -8.58
C GLU A 130 -13.61 1.22 -9.52
N ILE A 131 -13.47 0.71 -10.74
CA ILE A 131 -12.72 1.39 -11.79
C ILE A 131 -13.56 2.57 -12.27
N LYS A 132 -13.01 3.78 -12.18
CA LYS A 132 -13.69 5.01 -12.59
C LYS A 132 -13.24 5.52 -13.94
N ARG A 133 -11.96 5.30 -14.31
CA ARG A 133 -11.43 5.76 -15.59
C ARG A 133 -10.28 4.87 -16.03
N HIS A 134 -10.09 4.81 -17.35
CA HIS A 134 -8.90 4.27 -18.00
C HIS A 134 -8.13 5.45 -18.59
N ILE A 135 -6.85 5.58 -18.23
CA ILE A 135 -6.02 6.73 -18.64
C ILE A 135 -4.83 6.23 -19.45
N GLU A 136 -4.82 6.57 -20.74
CA GLU A 136 -3.70 6.25 -21.62
C GLU A 136 -2.48 7.11 -21.27
N ASN A 137 -1.29 6.56 -21.48
CA ASN A 137 -0.02 7.29 -21.30
C ASN A 137 0.11 7.97 -19.93
N TYR A 138 -0.35 7.30 -18.88
CA TYR A 138 -0.35 7.86 -17.53
C TYR A 138 1.05 7.86 -16.91
N TYR A 139 1.80 6.77 -17.08
CA TYR A 139 3.13 6.63 -16.48
C TYR A 139 4.22 7.13 -17.42
N GLU A 140 5.40 7.44 -16.87
CA GLU A 140 6.53 7.95 -17.65
C GLU A 140 6.93 7.04 -18.81
N ASP A 141 6.75 5.72 -18.63
CA ASP A 141 7.07 4.74 -19.68
C ASP A 141 5.95 4.57 -20.72
N GLY A 142 4.91 5.41 -20.65
CA GLY A 142 3.77 5.34 -21.55
C GLY A 142 2.69 4.36 -21.13
N GLY A 143 2.87 3.66 -20.03
CA GLY A 143 1.89 2.70 -19.54
C GLY A 143 0.58 3.35 -19.15
N ALA A 144 -0.53 2.66 -19.45
CA ALA A 144 -1.87 3.10 -19.06
C ALA A 144 -2.16 2.77 -17.58
N ALA A 145 -3.09 3.52 -17.01
CA ALA A 145 -3.55 3.29 -15.64
C ALA A 145 -5.07 3.22 -15.57
N TYR A 146 -5.54 2.51 -14.56
CA TYR A 146 -6.92 2.66 -14.09
C TYR A 146 -6.93 3.54 -12.86
N TYR A 147 -7.90 4.46 -12.81
CA TYR A 147 -8.21 5.21 -11.62
C TYR A 147 -9.32 4.50 -10.87
N LEU A 148 -9.05 4.14 -9.62
CA LEU A 148 -9.98 3.36 -8.80
C LEU A 148 -10.39 4.16 -7.57
N LYS A 149 -11.64 3.95 -7.16
CA LYS A 149 -12.18 4.59 -5.96
C LYS A 149 -12.95 3.56 -5.14
N LEU A 150 -12.69 3.54 -3.83
CA LEU A 150 -13.47 2.73 -2.91
C LEU A 150 -14.89 3.27 -2.89
N GLY A 151 -15.86 2.41 -3.13
CA GLY A 151 -17.25 2.80 -3.18
C GLY A 151 -17.71 3.46 -1.89
N GLY A 152 -18.55 4.50 -2.02
CA GLY A 152 -19.04 5.22 -0.86
C GLY A 152 -20.02 4.40 -0.04
N GLY A 153 -20.17 4.72 1.20
CA GLY A 153 -21.18 4.21 2.13
C GLY A 153 -21.25 2.68 2.22
N GLY A 154 -20.98 2.06 3.30
CA GLY A 154 -21.13 0.63 3.49
C GLY A 154 -19.95 -0.24 3.03
N LEU A 155 -19.08 0.24 2.15
CA LEU A 155 -17.93 -0.56 1.72
C LEU A 155 -16.82 -0.58 2.77
N THR A 156 -16.68 0.49 3.53
CA THR A 156 -15.81 0.51 4.70
C THR A 156 -16.24 -0.55 5.70
N ASP A 157 -17.55 -0.73 5.85
CA ASP A 157 -18.11 -1.77 6.72
C ASP A 157 -17.77 -3.17 6.20
N ARG A 158 -17.76 -3.37 4.89
CA ARG A 158 -17.37 -4.66 4.29
C ARG A 158 -15.92 -4.99 4.58
N LEU A 159 -15.01 -4.01 4.45
CA LEU A 159 -13.61 -4.20 4.78
C LEU A 159 -13.45 -4.55 6.25
N SER A 160 -14.18 -3.88 7.12
CA SER A 160 -14.17 -4.16 8.55
C SER A 160 -14.66 -5.58 8.85
N GLU A 161 -15.68 -6.05 8.14
CA GLU A 161 -16.17 -7.42 8.29
C GLU A 161 -15.12 -8.44 7.88
N PHE A 162 -14.40 -8.21 6.79
CA PHE A 162 -13.32 -9.09 6.37
C PHE A 162 -12.23 -9.19 7.44
N MET A 163 -11.99 -8.10 8.14
CA MET A 163 -10.99 -8.05 9.21
C MET A 163 -11.38 -8.79 10.47
N ARG A 164 -12.68 -8.94 10.71
CA ARG A 164 -13.20 -9.60 11.91
C ARG A 164 -13.30 -11.12 11.76
N ARG A 165 -13.12 -11.63 10.59
CA ARG A 165 -13.22 -13.07 10.32
C ARG A 165 -11.84 -13.76 10.47
#